data_81bb59101247129c2c4bf9a2532c3aea
#
_entry.id   81bb59101247129c2c4bf9a2532c3aea
#
_cell.length_a   1.000
_cell.length_b   1.000
_cell.length_c   1.000
_cell.angle_alpha   90.00
_cell.angle_beta   90.00
_cell.angle_gamma   90.00
#
_symmetry.space_group_name_H-M   'P 1'
#
loop_
_entity.id
_entity.type
_entity.pdbx_description
1 polymer ?
#
loop_
_entity_poly.entity_id
_entity_poly.type
_entity_poly.pdbx_seq_one_letter_code
_entity_poly.pdbx_strand_id
1 'polypeptide(L)'
;LLAPNRNTYLDLMVSFEEHGIPLVPDEYKSSYLESLEVMIMLDTLRAINNPLNDYALVALLRSPMFNFNEDDLTRIAVQADKGQFYDKLLAAHTKSGLHPEVVMQGLEAKLTLFTETLADWRDYSKCHSIYDLIWKIYNDRFYYDYVGGLPRAEQRQANLYALALRANAYEKTGFKGLSRFIGMIDKIIASGNDLEEVTDLVPKNAVSLMTIHKSKGLEFKYVFVLQMNRKFIGHSKDGLSGKYI
;
A
#
# COMPACT_ATOMS: atom_id res chain seq x y z
N LEU A 1 -0.24 -26.02 8.17
CA LEU A 1 -1.14 -26.40 7.08
C LEU A 1 -0.33 -26.61 5.80
N LEU A 2 -0.59 -27.69 5.08
CA LEU A 2 0.03 -27.97 3.79
C LEU A 2 -1.01 -27.94 2.68
N ALA A 3 -0.80 -27.10 1.67
CA ALA A 3 -1.66 -27.00 0.51
C ALA A 3 -0.93 -27.44 -0.78
N PRO A 4 -1.61 -28.06 -1.75
CA PRO A 4 -0.99 -28.46 -3.01
C PRO A 4 -0.62 -27.27 -3.89
N ASN A 5 -1.31 -26.15 -3.75
CA ASN A 5 -1.04 -24.89 -4.45
C ASN A 5 -1.51 -23.69 -3.61
N ARG A 6 -1.24 -22.46 -4.08
CA ARG A 6 -1.53 -21.21 -3.37
C ARG A 6 -2.93 -20.64 -3.60
N ASN A 7 -3.72 -21.22 -4.50
CA ASN A 7 -5.00 -20.64 -4.91
C ASN A 7 -6.03 -20.53 -3.78
N THR A 8 -5.85 -21.29 -2.71
CA THR A 8 -6.75 -21.30 -1.54
C THR A 8 -6.19 -20.50 -0.35
N TYR A 9 -5.03 -19.87 -0.48
CA TYR A 9 -4.41 -19.13 0.62
C TYR A 9 -5.28 -17.96 1.08
N LEU A 10 -5.86 -17.20 0.15
CA LEU A 10 -6.70 -16.05 0.47
C LEU A 10 -7.95 -16.46 1.25
N ASP A 11 -8.66 -17.51 0.80
CA ASP A 11 -9.88 -17.98 1.48
C ASP A 11 -9.56 -18.47 2.90
N LEU A 12 -8.43 -19.16 3.07
CA LEU A 12 -7.97 -19.62 4.37
C LEU A 12 -7.58 -18.46 5.28
N MET A 13 -6.91 -17.46 4.74
CA MET A 13 -6.52 -16.27 5.52
C MET A 13 -7.73 -15.54 6.06
N VAL A 14 -8.75 -15.31 5.23
CA VAL A 14 -10.02 -14.68 5.64
C VAL A 14 -10.69 -15.52 6.73
N SER A 15 -10.84 -16.84 6.51
CA SER A 15 -11.50 -17.71 7.47
C SER A 15 -10.77 -17.81 8.81
N PHE A 16 -9.43 -17.84 8.80
CA PHE A 16 -8.63 -17.88 10.03
C PHE A 16 -8.67 -16.54 10.78
N GLU A 17 -8.70 -15.41 10.05
CA GLU A 17 -8.85 -14.08 10.63
C GLU A 17 -10.21 -13.93 11.32
N GLU A 18 -11.30 -14.37 10.69
CA GLU A 18 -12.66 -14.40 11.28
C GLU A 18 -12.74 -15.18 12.58
N HIS A 19 -11.91 -16.22 12.73
CA HIS A 19 -11.84 -17.05 13.94
C HIS A 19 -10.74 -16.60 14.92
N GLY A 20 -10.06 -15.50 14.65
CA GLY A 20 -8.99 -14.98 15.52
C GLY A 20 -7.77 -15.90 15.61
N ILE A 21 -7.54 -16.77 14.62
CA ILE A 21 -6.40 -17.71 14.60
C ILE A 21 -5.30 -17.12 13.71
N PRO A 22 -4.12 -16.79 14.26
CA PRO A 22 -3.01 -16.29 13.47
C PRO A 22 -2.54 -17.31 12.43
N LEU A 23 -2.61 -16.97 11.14
CA LEU A 23 -2.15 -17.80 10.02
C LEU A 23 -1.01 -17.09 9.30
N VAL A 24 0.12 -17.77 9.16
CA VAL A 24 1.32 -17.24 8.49
C VAL A 24 1.63 -18.09 7.26
N PRO A 25 1.34 -17.59 6.05
CA PRO A 25 1.76 -18.25 4.83
C PRO A 25 3.28 -18.11 4.62
N ASP A 26 3.91 -19.18 4.14
CA ASP A 26 5.37 -19.27 3.97
C ASP A 26 5.96 -18.38 2.86
N GLU A 27 5.15 -17.91 1.95
CA GLU A 27 5.52 -17.05 0.83
C GLU A 27 4.45 -16.00 0.53
N TYR A 28 3.70 -15.58 1.52
CA TYR A 28 3.04 -14.31 1.38
C TYR A 28 4.13 -13.23 1.53
N LYS A 29 4.94 -13.09 0.50
CA LYS A 29 5.59 -11.82 0.26
C LYS A 29 4.47 -10.85 -0.08
N SER A 30 3.82 -10.32 0.96
CA SER A 30 3.19 -9.04 0.76
C SER A 30 4.32 -8.14 0.32
N SER A 31 4.30 -7.73 -0.94
CA SER A 31 5.25 -6.74 -1.40
C SER A 31 5.11 -5.56 -0.47
N TYR A 32 6.16 -5.23 0.28
CA TYR A 32 6.15 -4.13 1.24
C TYR A 32 5.73 -2.84 0.54
N LEU A 33 6.27 -2.61 -0.66
CA LEU A 33 5.97 -1.43 -1.48
C LEU A 33 4.55 -1.44 -2.08
N GLU A 34 3.90 -2.62 -2.15
CA GLU A 34 2.52 -2.79 -2.62
C GLU A 34 1.51 -2.85 -1.47
N SER A 35 1.95 -2.81 -0.21
CA SER A 35 1.04 -2.70 0.91
C SER A 35 0.29 -1.38 0.86
N LEU A 36 -1.03 -1.41 1.06
CA LEU A 36 -1.91 -0.26 0.83
C LEU A 36 -1.48 0.98 1.61
N GLU A 37 -1.09 0.82 2.86
CA GLU A 37 -0.65 1.91 3.72
C GLU A 37 0.64 2.56 3.22
N VAL A 38 1.58 1.77 2.68
CA VAL A 38 2.83 2.28 2.11
C VAL A 38 2.58 2.94 0.76
N MET A 39 1.74 2.33 -0.10
CA MET A 39 1.36 2.92 -1.39
C MET A 39 0.73 4.31 -1.21
N ILE A 40 -0.22 4.46 -0.29
CA ILE A 40 -0.86 5.76 0.00
C ILE A 40 0.19 6.78 0.45
N MET A 41 1.15 6.39 1.28
CA MET A 41 2.22 7.30 1.70
C MET A 41 3.18 7.65 0.56
N LEU A 42 3.55 6.70 -0.28
CA LEU A 42 4.38 6.97 -1.45
C LEU A 42 3.70 7.92 -2.44
N ASP A 43 2.39 7.75 -2.67
CA ASP A 43 1.61 8.66 -3.51
C ASP A 43 1.47 10.04 -2.86
N THR A 44 1.33 10.11 -1.54
CA THR A 44 1.38 11.37 -0.80
C THR A 44 2.71 12.10 -1.02
N LEU A 45 3.83 11.41 -0.87
CA LEU A 45 5.16 11.98 -1.12
C LEU A 45 5.36 12.41 -2.58
N ARG A 46 4.81 11.63 -3.54
CA ARG A 46 4.82 11.99 -4.97
C ARG A 46 4.01 13.26 -5.25
N ALA A 47 2.81 13.39 -4.66
CA ALA A 47 1.96 14.58 -4.80
C ALA A 47 2.60 15.83 -4.16
N ILE A 48 3.27 15.70 -3.02
CA ILE A 48 4.05 16.77 -2.39
C ILE A 48 5.20 17.21 -3.30
N ASN A 49 5.94 16.25 -3.86
CA ASN A 49 7.07 16.52 -4.75
C ASN A 49 6.61 17.18 -6.06
N ASN A 50 5.55 16.66 -6.67
CA ASN A 50 4.99 17.17 -7.91
C ASN A 50 3.46 17.01 -7.94
N PRO A 51 2.68 18.06 -7.62
CA PRO A 51 1.21 18.01 -7.63
C PRO A 51 0.60 17.89 -9.05
N LEU A 52 1.40 18.06 -10.11
CA LEU A 52 0.96 17.83 -11.49
C LEU A 52 0.97 16.34 -11.86
N ASN A 53 1.38 15.46 -10.98
CA ASN A 53 1.19 14.02 -11.13
C ASN A 53 -0.26 13.68 -10.74
N ASP A 54 -1.15 13.67 -11.71
CA ASP A 54 -2.59 13.47 -11.52
C ASP A 54 -2.89 12.16 -10.78
N TYR A 55 -2.15 11.08 -11.07
CA TYR A 55 -2.33 9.80 -10.39
C TYR A 55 -2.08 9.92 -8.88
N ALA A 56 -0.93 10.45 -8.50
CA ALA A 56 -0.56 10.60 -7.10
C ALA A 56 -1.46 11.61 -6.38
N LEU A 57 -1.84 12.69 -7.06
CA LEU A 57 -2.75 13.70 -6.52
C LEU A 57 -4.13 13.12 -6.23
N VAL A 58 -4.71 12.40 -7.18
CA VAL A 58 -6.03 11.76 -7.00
C VAL A 58 -5.98 10.67 -5.94
N ALA A 59 -4.91 9.87 -5.89
CA ALA A 59 -4.71 8.88 -4.84
C ALA A 59 -4.68 9.53 -3.44
N LEU A 60 -3.97 10.65 -3.30
CA LEU A 60 -3.93 11.42 -2.05
C LEU A 60 -5.30 11.99 -1.68
N LEU A 61 -6.02 12.60 -2.62
CA LEU A 61 -7.37 13.15 -2.39
C LEU A 61 -8.35 12.06 -1.91
N ARG A 62 -8.31 10.87 -2.51
CA ARG A 62 -9.15 9.73 -2.15
C ARG A 62 -8.71 9.02 -0.87
N SER A 63 -7.50 9.27 -0.39
CA SER A 63 -6.97 8.62 0.79
C SER A 63 -7.82 8.91 2.04
N PRO A 64 -7.73 8.09 3.09
CA PRO A 64 -8.40 8.35 4.37
C PRO A 64 -8.05 9.69 5.00
N MET A 65 -6.93 10.29 4.60
CA MET A 65 -6.48 11.59 5.09
C MET A 65 -7.37 12.75 4.65
N PHE A 66 -7.98 12.67 3.45
CA PHE A 66 -8.79 13.76 2.86
C PHE A 66 -10.19 13.33 2.46
N ASN A 67 -10.40 12.04 2.15
CA ASN A 67 -11.70 11.43 1.92
C ASN A 67 -12.57 12.14 0.87
N PHE A 68 -11.98 12.50 -0.28
CA PHE A 68 -12.74 12.96 -1.44
C PHE A 68 -13.42 11.77 -2.10
N ASN A 69 -14.70 11.90 -2.39
CA ASN A 69 -15.46 10.89 -3.13
C ASN A 69 -15.44 11.16 -4.64
N GLU A 70 -16.09 10.30 -5.41
CA GLU A 70 -16.14 10.40 -6.88
C GLU A 70 -16.89 11.65 -7.36
N ASP A 71 -17.94 12.04 -6.63
CA ASP A 71 -18.69 13.28 -6.92
C ASP A 71 -17.81 14.51 -6.69
N ASP A 72 -17.03 14.55 -5.61
CA ASP A 72 -16.10 15.63 -5.32
C ASP A 72 -15.08 15.78 -6.45
N LEU A 73 -14.49 14.65 -6.89
CA LEU A 73 -13.51 14.65 -7.98
C LEU A 73 -14.14 15.09 -9.33
N THR A 74 -15.37 14.66 -9.59
CA THR A 74 -16.10 15.08 -10.80
C THR A 74 -16.35 16.58 -10.81
N ARG A 75 -16.78 17.15 -9.68
CA ARG A 75 -17.00 18.61 -9.54
C ARG A 75 -15.71 19.42 -9.70
N ILE A 76 -14.57 18.85 -9.30
CA ILE A 76 -13.25 19.44 -9.58
C ILE A 76 -12.91 19.31 -11.07
N ALA A 77 -13.14 18.15 -11.67
CA ALA A 77 -12.76 17.87 -13.06
C ALA A 77 -13.43 18.80 -14.07
N VAL A 78 -14.69 19.19 -13.82
CA VAL A 78 -15.46 20.08 -14.73
C VAL A 78 -15.07 21.55 -14.65
N GLN A 79 -14.16 21.94 -13.75
CA GLN A 79 -13.74 23.33 -13.63
C GLN A 79 -12.91 23.84 -14.81
N ALA A 80 -12.34 22.95 -15.62
CA ALA A 80 -11.68 23.31 -16.88
C ALA A 80 -11.72 22.13 -17.88
N ASP A 81 -11.88 22.45 -19.16
CA ASP A 81 -11.90 21.45 -20.25
C ASP A 81 -10.52 20.78 -20.45
N LYS A 82 -9.45 21.52 -20.22
CA LYS A 82 -8.06 21.10 -20.42
C LYS A 82 -7.21 21.43 -19.22
N GLY A 83 -6.01 20.87 -19.14
CA GLY A 83 -5.05 21.12 -18.08
C GLY A 83 -4.94 19.95 -17.11
N GLN A 84 -3.97 20.05 -16.21
CA GLN A 84 -3.71 19.07 -15.17
C GLN A 84 -4.81 19.12 -14.11
N PHE A 85 -5.02 18.01 -13.41
CA PHE A 85 -6.06 17.94 -12.37
C PHE A 85 -5.81 18.95 -11.23
N TYR A 86 -4.55 19.24 -10.95
CA TYR A 86 -4.18 20.24 -9.94
C TYR A 86 -4.64 21.65 -10.31
N ASP A 87 -4.55 22.05 -11.58
CA ASP A 87 -5.04 23.35 -12.04
C ASP A 87 -6.56 23.46 -11.88
N LYS A 88 -7.27 22.38 -12.17
CA LYS A 88 -8.72 22.27 -11.97
C LYS A 88 -9.11 22.35 -10.51
N LEU A 89 -8.32 21.72 -9.63
CA LEU A 89 -8.50 21.78 -8.19
C LEU A 89 -8.32 23.21 -7.66
N LEU A 90 -7.29 23.93 -8.12
CA LEU A 90 -7.08 25.33 -7.74
C LEU A 90 -8.20 26.22 -8.27
N ALA A 91 -8.68 25.99 -9.49
CA ALA A 91 -9.82 26.72 -10.06
C ALA A 91 -11.11 26.46 -9.26
N ALA A 92 -11.32 25.22 -8.79
CA ALA A 92 -12.42 24.89 -7.88
C ALA A 92 -12.29 25.63 -6.55
N HIS A 93 -11.10 25.62 -5.94
CA HIS A 93 -10.82 26.26 -4.66
C HIS A 93 -11.04 27.79 -4.71
N THR A 94 -10.54 28.43 -5.76
CA THR A 94 -10.69 29.89 -5.96
C THR A 94 -12.02 30.29 -6.59
N LYS A 95 -12.87 29.32 -6.93
CA LYS A 95 -14.15 29.56 -7.65
C LYS A 95 -13.97 30.30 -8.98
N SER A 96 -12.83 30.13 -9.64
CA SER A 96 -12.48 30.75 -10.92
C SER A 96 -12.67 29.83 -12.13
N GLY A 97 -13.17 28.61 -11.88
CA GLY A 97 -13.40 27.61 -12.93
C GLY A 97 -14.66 27.85 -13.77
N LEU A 98 -14.92 26.95 -14.72
CA LEU A 98 -16.09 27.02 -15.64
C LEU A 98 -17.42 26.84 -14.91
N HIS A 99 -17.43 26.06 -13.83
CA HIS A 99 -18.63 25.68 -13.07
C HIS A 99 -18.48 25.93 -11.57
N PRO A 100 -18.28 27.19 -11.12
CA PRO A 100 -18.11 27.49 -9.70
C PRO A 100 -19.34 27.14 -8.86
N GLU A 101 -20.54 27.11 -9.47
CA GLU A 101 -21.81 26.79 -8.82
C GLU A 101 -21.88 25.35 -8.27
N VAL A 102 -21.10 24.41 -8.83
CA VAL A 102 -21.08 23.03 -8.34
C VAL A 102 -20.17 22.86 -7.11
N VAL A 103 -19.37 23.85 -6.79
CA VAL A 103 -18.51 23.85 -5.59
C VAL A 103 -19.33 24.24 -4.37
N MET A 104 -20.00 23.25 -3.79
CA MET A 104 -20.83 23.43 -2.60
C MET A 104 -19.97 23.57 -1.33
N GLN A 105 -20.56 24.11 -0.26
CA GLN A 105 -19.89 24.40 1.01
C GLN A 105 -19.09 23.21 1.57
N GLY A 106 -19.60 21.97 1.47
CA GLY A 106 -18.89 20.78 1.93
C GLY A 106 -17.61 20.50 1.14
N LEU A 107 -17.64 20.66 -0.20
CA LEU A 107 -16.46 20.51 -1.05
C LEU A 107 -15.49 21.68 -0.84
N GLU A 108 -15.98 22.90 -0.66
CA GLU A 108 -15.15 24.07 -0.38
C GLU A 108 -14.27 23.87 0.87
N ALA A 109 -14.85 23.37 1.97
CA ALA A 109 -14.11 23.08 3.18
C ALA A 109 -13.02 22.02 2.95
N LYS A 110 -13.32 20.98 2.19
CA LYS A 110 -12.32 19.95 1.83
C LYS A 110 -11.20 20.53 0.98
N LEU A 111 -11.54 21.36 -0.02
CA LEU A 111 -10.55 22.01 -0.90
C LEU A 111 -9.62 22.93 -0.11
N THR A 112 -10.17 23.76 0.77
CA THR A 112 -9.38 24.64 1.63
C THR A 112 -8.43 23.83 2.51
N LEU A 113 -8.93 22.83 3.23
CA LEU A 113 -8.12 21.96 4.06
C LEU A 113 -7.00 21.26 3.25
N PHE A 114 -7.34 20.75 2.07
CA PHE A 114 -6.38 20.06 1.23
C PHE A 114 -5.29 20.99 0.70
N THR A 115 -5.68 22.14 0.13
CA THR A 115 -4.72 23.08 -0.48
C THR A 115 -3.77 23.67 0.56
N GLU A 116 -4.29 24.04 1.73
CA GLU A 116 -3.47 24.55 2.84
C GLU A 116 -2.51 23.48 3.37
N THR A 117 -3.00 22.27 3.60
CA THR A 117 -2.19 21.16 4.08
C THR A 117 -1.10 20.79 3.06
N LEU A 118 -1.45 20.68 1.77
CA LEU A 118 -0.47 20.35 0.72
C LEU A 118 0.59 21.45 0.61
N ALA A 119 0.21 22.73 0.68
CA ALA A 119 1.15 23.85 0.65
C ALA A 119 2.12 23.79 1.84
N ASP A 120 1.61 23.57 3.05
CA ASP A 120 2.42 23.43 4.27
C ASP A 120 3.41 22.25 4.16
N TRP A 121 2.98 21.07 3.73
CA TRP A 121 3.87 19.93 3.55
C TRP A 121 4.95 20.18 2.49
N ARG A 122 4.59 20.88 1.40
CA ARG A 122 5.54 21.26 0.35
C ARG A 122 6.59 22.23 0.87
N ASP A 123 6.17 23.23 1.65
CA ASP A 123 7.10 24.18 2.25
C ASP A 123 7.98 23.52 3.32
N TYR A 124 7.41 22.66 4.14
CA TYR A 124 8.15 21.87 5.12
C TYR A 124 9.21 20.98 4.48
N SER A 125 8.87 20.32 3.37
CA SER A 125 9.78 19.42 2.64
C SER A 125 11.04 20.09 2.10
N LYS A 126 11.05 21.42 1.95
CA LYS A 126 12.20 22.17 1.45
C LYS A 126 13.32 22.31 2.48
N CYS A 127 12.98 22.31 3.76
CA CYS A 127 13.89 22.65 4.85
C CYS A 127 14.11 21.52 5.85
N HIS A 128 13.34 20.44 5.79
CA HIS A 128 13.38 19.33 6.74
C HIS A 128 13.74 18.01 6.07
N SER A 129 14.10 17.01 6.89
CA SER A 129 14.38 15.68 6.38
C SER A 129 13.11 14.98 5.88
N ILE A 130 13.30 13.97 5.01
CA ILE A 130 12.16 13.15 4.54
C ILE A 130 11.55 12.38 5.71
N TYR A 131 12.37 11.96 6.67
CA TYR A 131 11.92 11.35 7.91
C TYR A 131 10.96 12.26 8.70
N ASP A 132 11.36 13.52 8.91
CA ASP A 132 10.53 14.50 9.64
C ASP A 132 9.25 14.82 8.85
N LEU A 133 9.31 14.91 7.52
CA LEU A 133 8.14 15.11 6.67
C LEU A 133 7.15 13.94 6.81
N ILE A 134 7.63 12.71 6.77
CA ILE A 134 6.77 11.52 6.93
C ILE A 134 6.05 11.56 8.27
N TRP A 135 6.77 11.84 9.36
CA TRP A 135 6.16 11.96 10.68
C TRP A 135 5.19 13.14 10.79
N LYS A 136 5.50 14.27 10.16
CA LYS A 136 4.57 15.40 10.08
C LYS A 136 3.26 14.99 9.41
N ILE A 137 3.31 14.30 8.26
CA ILE A 137 2.11 13.81 7.56
C ILE A 137 1.31 12.86 8.46
N TYR A 138 1.96 11.93 9.15
CA TYR A 138 1.31 11.00 10.07
C TYR A 138 0.54 11.73 11.17
N ASN A 139 1.16 12.74 11.76
CA ASN A 139 0.57 13.49 12.87
C ASN A 139 -0.51 14.48 12.40
N ASP A 140 -0.29 15.24 11.33
CA ASP A 140 -1.21 16.25 10.83
C ASP A 140 -2.55 15.66 10.41
N ARG A 141 -2.54 14.43 9.89
CA ARG A 141 -3.75 13.75 9.37
C ARG A 141 -4.09 12.47 10.12
N PHE A 142 -3.44 12.21 11.25
CA PHE A 142 -3.67 11.02 12.09
C PHE A 142 -3.60 9.70 11.30
N TYR A 143 -2.78 9.68 10.25
CA TYR A 143 -2.76 8.52 9.34
C TYR A 143 -2.18 7.28 10.01
N TYR A 144 -1.17 7.44 10.87
CA TYR A 144 -0.58 6.35 11.65
C TYR A 144 -1.60 5.74 12.62
N ASP A 145 -2.40 6.59 13.29
CA ASP A 145 -3.44 6.16 14.20
C ASP A 145 -4.61 5.51 13.46
N TYR A 146 -4.99 6.07 12.29
CA TYR A 146 -6.02 5.49 11.44
C TYR A 146 -5.69 4.04 11.07
N VAL A 147 -4.46 3.74 10.61
CA VAL A 147 -4.09 2.36 10.27
C VAL A 147 -4.00 1.46 11.49
N GLY A 148 -3.78 2.03 12.68
CA GLY A 148 -3.85 1.34 13.95
C GLY A 148 -5.25 0.85 14.34
N GLY A 149 -6.31 1.37 13.70
CA GLY A 149 -7.69 0.91 13.83
C GLY A 149 -8.11 -0.15 12.81
N LEU A 150 -7.24 -0.50 11.85
CA LEU A 150 -7.54 -1.44 10.79
C LEU A 150 -7.12 -2.89 11.15
N PRO A 151 -7.68 -3.90 10.47
CA PRO A 151 -7.17 -5.27 10.59
C PRO A 151 -5.66 -5.34 10.35
N ARG A 152 -4.94 -6.16 11.14
CA ARG A 152 -3.46 -6.25 11.14
C ARG A 152 -2.77 -4.92 11.46
N ALA A 153 -3.32 -4.17 12.39
CA ALA A 153 -2.84 -2.86 12.80
C ALA A 153 -1.33 -2.80 13.07
N GLU A 154 -0.81 -3.76 13.85
CA GLU A 154 0.61 -3.83 14.20
C GLU A 154 1.51 -3.93 12.97
N GLN A 155 1.16 -4.79 12.00
CA GLN A 155 1.92 -4.93 10.75
C GLN A 155 1.88 -3.66 9.92
N ARG A 156 0.70 -3.03 9.79
CA ARG A 156 0.53 -1.80 9.04
C ARG A 156 1.31 -0.64 9.64
N GLN A 157 1.23 -0.47 10.96
CA GLN A 157 2.00 0.54 11.67
C GLN A 157 3.51 0.29 11.58
N ALA A 158 3.95 -0.98 11.66
CA ALA A 158 5.34 -1.34 11.46
C ALA A 158 5.82 -1.03 10.03
N ASN A 159 4.99 -1.25 9.01
CA ASN A 159 5.30 -0.90 7.62
C ASN A 159 5.48 0.61 7.46
N LEU A 160 4.60 1.43 8.05
CA LEU A 160 4.72 2.89 8.04
C LEU A 160 5.96 3.38 8.80
N TYR A 161 6.24 2.79 9.96
CA TYR A 161 7.44 3.10 10.73
C TYR A 161 8.71 2.75 9.95
N ALA A 162 8.73 1.59 9.29
CA ALA A 162 9.83 1.18 8.44
C ALA A 162 10.06 2.13 7.26
N LEU A 163 9.00 2.70 6.67
CA LEU A 163 9.13 3.70 5.61
C LEU A 163 9.89 4.93 6.11
N ALA A 164 9.55 5.43 7.29
CA ALA A 164 10.25 6.57 7.90
C ALA A 164 11.72 6.24 8.19
N LEU A 165 12.02 5.06 8.73
CA LEU A 165 13.40 4.64 8.99
C LEU A 165 14.22 4.49 7.70
N ARG A 166 13.63 3.98 6.63
CA ARG A 166 14.28 3.85 5.32
C ARG A 166 14.58 5.21 4.70
N ALA A 167 13.68 6.17 4.83
CA ALA A 167 13.94 7.55 4.44
C ALA A 167 15.12 8.15 5.22
N ASN A 168 15.17 7.95 6.53
CA ASN A 168 16.29 8.38 7.37
C ASN A 168 17.61 7.69 6.96
N ALA A 169 17.59 6.38 6.73
CA ALA A 169 18.77 5.64 6.28
C ALA A 169 19.27 6.15 4.93
N TYR A 170 18.35 6.41 3.99
CA TYR A 170 18.67 6.99 2.69
C TYR A 170 19.40 8.34 2.81
N GLU A 171 18.89 9.23 3.65
CA GLU A 171 19.53 10.56 3.86
C GLU A 171 20.89 10.46 4.54
N LYS A 172 21.09 9.47 5.42
CA LYS A 172 22.40 9.20 6.05
C LYS A 172 23.48 8.75 5.08
N THR A 173 23.12 8.20 3.92
CA THR A 173 24.09 7.86 2.86
C THR A 173 24.61 9.07 2.10
N GLY A 174 24.16 10.28 2.46
CA GLY A 174 24.56 11.54 1.82
C GLY A 174 23.66 11.98 0.66
N PHE A 175 22.72 11.16 0.26
CA PHE A 175 21.69 11.57 -0.70
C PHE A 175 20.60 12.39 0.01
N LYS A 176 20.22 13.51 -0.59
CA LYS A 176 19.21 14.40 -0.03
C LYS A 176 18.12 14.73 -1.06
N GLY A 177 16.94 15.03 -0.55
CA GLY A 177 15.83 15.56 -1.32
C GLY A 177 14.80 14.52 -1.72
N LEU A 178 13.53 14.91 -1.56
CA LEU A 178 12.36 14.09 -1.74
C LEU A 178 12.29 13.47 -3.15
N SER A 179 12.59 14.25 -4.19
CA SER A 179 12.57 13.79 -5.59
C SER A 179 13.52 12.61 -5.86
N ARG A 180 14.72 12.65 -5.27
CA ARG A 180 15.69 11.56 -5.43
C ARG A 180 15.28 10.31 -4.67
N PHE A 181 14.70 10.47 -3.48
CA PHE A 181 14.16 9.35 -2.70
C PHE A 181 13.04 8.65 -3.46
N ILE A 182 12.07 9.41 -3.99
CA ILE A 182 10.98 8.87 -4.82
C ILE A 182 11.55 8.15 -6.04
N GLY A 183 12.50 8.77 -6.77
CA GLY A 183 13.13 8.15 -7.93
C GLY A 183 13.88 6.85 -7.63
N MET A 184 14.44 6.71 -6.42
CA MET A 184 15.00 5.44 -5.96
C MET A 184 13.91 4.39 -5.74
N ILE A 185 12.84 4.72 -5.04
CA ILE A 185 11.71 3.82 -4.81
C ILE A 185 11.09 3.37 -6.13
N ASP A 186 10.83 4.32 -7.04
CA ASP A 186 10.23 4.02 -8.35
C ASP A 186 11.10 3.07 -9.19
N LYS A 187 12.43 3.17 -9.10
CA LYS A 187 13.36 2.24 -9.74
C LYS A 187 13.30 0.84 -9.14
N ILE A 188 13.15 0.73 -7.82
CA ILE A 188 13.00 -0.56 -7.13
C ILE A 188 11.71 -1.24 -7.62
N ILE A 189 10.59 -0.51 -7.62
CA ILE A 189 9.29 -1.01 -8.11
C ILE A 189 9.39 -1.42 -9.59
N ALA A 190 9.97 -0.59 -10.44
CA ALA A 190 10.10 -0.85 -11.88
C ALA A 190 10.99 -2.06 -12.20
N SER A 191 11.95 -2.38 -11.33
CA SER A 191 12.79 -3.58 -11.47
C SER A 191 12.14 -4.87 -10.98
N GLY A 192 10.90 -4.80 -10.50
CA GLY A 192 10.20 -5.94 -9.89
C GLY A 192 10.81 -6.39 -8.55
N ASN A 193 11.67 -5.56 -7.97
CA ASN A 193 12.22 -5.77 -6.65
C ASN A 193 11.34 -5.13 -5.57
N ASP A 194 11.56 -5.56 -4.35
CA ASP A 194 10.90 -4.99 -3.18
C ASP A 194 11.91 -4.67 -2.09
N LEU A 195 11.49 -3.87 -1.14
CA LEU A 195 12.24 -3.66 0.08
C LEU A 195 11.90 -4.79 1.07
N GLU A 196 12.88 -5.21 1.86
CA GLU A 196 12.66 -6.26 2.87
C GLU A 196 11.47 -5.89 3.78
N GLU A 197 10.59 -6.85 3.97
CA GLU A 197 9.46 -6.70 4.88
C GLU A 197 9.96 -6.62 6.33
N VAL A 198 9.20 -5.94 7.19
CA VAL A 198 9.47 -5.95 8.65
C VAL A 198 8.97 -7.29 9.19
N THR A 199 9.88 -8.27 9.23
CA THR A 199 9.57 -9.66 9.57
C THR A 199 9.45 -9.93 11.08
N ASP A 200 9.78 -8.99 11.93
CA ASP A 200 9.83 -9.19 13.40
C ASP A 200 8.45 -9.33 14.07
N LEU A 201 7.35 -9.18 13.31
CA LEU A 201 5.98 -9.30 13.82
C LEU A 201 5.29 -10.62 13.49
N VAL A 202 6.04 -11.65 13.08
CA VAL A 202 5.45 -12.99 12.94
C VAL A 202 5.01 -13.47 14.34
N PRO A 203 3.70 -13.70 14.55
CA PRO A 203 3.23 -14.19 15.84
C PRO A 203 3.94 -15.48 16.21
N LYS A 204 4.58 -15.53 17.40
CA LYS A 204 5.29 -16.72 17.89
C LYS A 204 4.38 -17.95 18.00
N ASN A 205 3.09 -17.73 18.11
CA ASN A 205 2.05 -18.77 18.18
C ASN A 205 1.09 -18.61 17.00
N ALA A 206 1.51 -19.05 15.82
CA ALA A 206 0.73 -18.99 14.60
C ALA A 206 0.73 -20.32 13.85
N VAL A 207 -0.31 -20.55 13.08
CA VAL A 207 -0.40 -21.69 12.17
C VAL A 207 0.38 -21.35 10.90
N SER A 208 1.41 -22.14 10.58
CA SER A 208 2.15 -21.98 9.33
C SER A 208 1.36 -22.60 8.15
N LEU A 209 1.23 -21.86 7.06
CA LEU A 209 0.61 -22.32 5.81
C LEU A 209 1.66 -22.35 4.71
N MET A 210 1.89 -23.51 4.12
CA MET A 210 2.90 -23.68 3.08
C MET A 210 2.49 -24.72 2.03
N THR A 211 3.20 -24.72 0.91
CA THR A 211 3.02 -25.78 -0.09
C THR A 211 3.67 -27.08 0.35
N ILE A 212 3.12 -28.23 -0.12
CA ILE A 212 3.70 -29.57 0.15
C ILE A 212 5.18 -29.62 -0.24
N HIS A 213 5.55 -28.99 -1.37
CA HIS A 213 6.93 -28.98 -1.83
C HIS A 213 7.88 -28.22 -0.89
N LYS A 214 7.40 -27.13 -0.29
CA LYS A 214 8.20 -26.31 0.61
C LYS A 214 8.37 -26.93 1.98
N SER A 215 7.45 -27.79 2.40
CA SER A 215 7.55 -28.52 3.67
C SER A 215 8.59 -29.64 3.63
N LYS A 216 9.15 -29.97 2.47
CA LYS A 216 10.16 -31.04 2.35
C LYS A 216 11.40 -30.72 3.20
N GLY A 217 11.69 -31.61 4.14
CA GLY A 217 12.81 -31.45 5.07
C GLY A 217 12.48 -30.64 6.34
N LEU A 218 11.23 -30.20 6.53
CA LEU A 218 10.77 -29.54 7.73
C LEU A 218 9.97 -30.52 8.63
N GLU A 219 10.12 -30.37 9.94
CA GLU A 219 9.39 -31.19 10.92
C GLU A 219 8.40 -30.32 11.68
N PHE A 220 7.17 -30.80 11.85
CA PHE A 220 6.11 -30.12 12.57
C PHE A 220 5.42 -31.07 13.54
N LYS A 221 5.03 -30.55 14.69
CA LYS A 221 4.31 -31.32 15.72
C LYS A 221 2.94 -31.80 15.23
N TYR A 222 2.24 -30.96 14.46
CA TYR A 222 0.94 -31.23 13.85
C TYR A 222 0.94 -30.78 12.41
N VAL A 223 0.44 -31.63 11.51
CA VAL A 223 0.34 -31.35 10.08
C VAL A 223 -1.07 -31.63 9.58
N PHE A 224 -1.68 -30.64 8.93
CA PHE A 224 -2.95 -30.77 8.23
C PHE A 224 -2.70 -30.60 6.74
N VAL A 225 -3.00 -31.62 5.95
CA VAL A 225 -2.86 -31.57 4.48
C VAL A 225 -4.23 -31.26 3.87
N LEU A 226 -4.28 -30.21 3.09
CA LEU A 226 -5.52 -29.69 2.50
C LEU A 226 -5.75 -30.26 1.10
N GLN A 227 -7.02 -30.30 0.66
CA GLN A 227 -7.43 -30.67 -0.69
C GLN A 227 -6.95 -32.07 -1.15
N MET A 228 -6.84 -33.03 -0.24
CA MET A 228 -6.47 -34.41 -0.57
C MET A 228 -7.50 -35.15 -1.43
N ASN A 229 -8.69 -34.60 -1.60
CA ASN A 229 -9.77 -35.13 -2.45
C ASN A 229 -9.59 -34.77 -3.95
N ARG A 230 -8.63 -33.92 -4.28
CA ARG A 230 -8.34 -33.59 -5.70
C ARG A 230 -7.53 -34.73 -6.34
N LYS A 231 -7.97 -35.19 -7.52
CA LYS A 231 -7.16 -36.11 -8.35
C LYS A 231 -5.86 -35.39 -8.69
N PHE A 232 -4.74 -36.03 -8.41
CA PHE A 232 -3.45 -35.59 -8.93
C PHE A 232 -3.53 -35.73 -10.46
N ILE A 233 -3.55 -34.60 -11.16
CA ILE A 233 -3.35 -34.60 -12.63
C ILE A 233 -1.86 -34.81 -12.83
N GLY A 234 -1.45 -36.07 -12.87
CA GLY A 234 -0.16 -36.41 -13.42
C GLY A 234 -0.13 -35.92 -14.85
N HIS A 235 0.90 -35.22 -15.25
CA HIS A 235 1.17 -35.00 -16.67
C HIS A 235 1.29 -36.36 -17.32
N SER A 236 0.24 -36.79 -18.01
CA SER A 236 0.31 -37.84 -18.99
C SER A 236 1.13 -37.28 -20.16
N LYS A 237 2.44 -37.37 -20.02
CA LYS A 237 3.30 -37.40 -21.22
C LYS A 237 3.36 -38.81 -21.67
N ASP A 238 2.77 -39.00 -22.83
CA ASP A 238 3.03 -40.02 -23.83
C ASP A 238 3.20 -41.50 -23.40
N GLY A 239 2.22 -42.29 -23.80
CA GLY A 239 2.37 -43.62 -24.38
C GLY A 239 3.58 -44.47 -23.96
N LEU A 240 3.57 -44.94 -22.70
CA LEU A 240 4.27 -46.16 -22.38
C LEU A 240 3.31 -47.05 -21.59
N SER A 241 2.59 -47.90 -22.30
CA SER A 241 1.95 -49.06 -21.73
C SER A 241 3.06 -49.97 -21.20
N GLY A 242 3.36 -49.88 -19.96
CA GLY A 242 4.19 -50.82 -19.22
C GLY A 242 3.30 -51.60 -18.28
N LYS A 243 2.83 -52.75 -18.73
CA LYS A 243 2.36 -53.82 -17.84
C LYS A 243 3.50 -54.19 -16.90
N TYR A 244 3.25 -54.08 -15.61
CA TYR A 244 3.96 -54.89 -14.62
C TYR A 244 2.90 -55.56 -13.73
N ILE A 245 2.98 -56.84 -13.76
CA ILE A 245 2.35 -57.88 -12.97
C ILE A 245 2.62 -57.63 -11.47
#